data_1a6d9386b732a1e614dcdf3308d92328
#
_entry.id   1a6d9386b732a1e614dcdf3308d92328
#
_cell.length_a   1.000
_cell.length_b   1.000
_cell.length_c   1.000
_cell.angle_alpha   90.00
_cell.angle_beta   90.00
_cell.angle_gamma   90.00
#
_symmetry.space_group_name_H-M   'P 1'
#
loop_
_entity.id
_entity.type
_entity.pdbx_description
1 polymer ?
#
loop_
_entity_poly.entity_id
_entity_poly.type
_entity_poly.pdbx_seq_one_letter_code
_entity_poly.pdbx_strand_id
1 'polypeptide(L)'
;GVATFDCNDDGKPELYFAGGVNDAALYVNESPIGGTLRFSRKDSPATDLTAVTGAYPLDVDNDDQLDLVVLRRGSKHVLRGLGGCEFEDATERLGIESGDDWTVAFSATWEQGTSLPTLAFGNYLVPDTYDCAPNEVWRPTTTGYSTPIQLPAHCTLSVMFSDWNDDGHSDLRVSNDRNYDRYAEEQLWRFRPGEAPSEYGESDGWRKVVIWGMGIASYDLTGDGRPEVYLTSQADNKLQTLEDGASGPSYRDIALERGVTAQRPYAGGDILPSTAWHPEFDDVNNDGFIDLFVAKGNVDSQIDYAKNDPNNLLLGRNDGSFVERGEQAGINSDARSRGAALVDLNLDGLLDLVVVNRRVSVEVRRNVGTGTVDSPTRLGHWLALTLSQPAPNTHAIGAKVDVRIGDRTIRREVTVGGGHASGDASWLHFGLGTAQTAEVRVTFPGEPPGAWTTVDADSFYTITRGADSPMRWTPGD
;
A
#
# COMPACT_ATOMS: atom_id res chain seq x y z
N GLY A 1 4.86 -6.67 9.03
CA GLY A 1 4.38 -5.45 8.40
C GLY A 1 4.31 -4.27 9.33
N VAL A 2 3.96 -3.13 8.78
CA VAL A 2 3.70 -1.87 9.51
C VAL A 2 2.39 -1.27 8.98
N ALA A 3 1.64 -0.60 9.86
CA ALA A 3 0.58 0.30 9.44
C ALA A 3 0.97 1.74 9.81
N THR A 4 0.71 2.68 8.90
CA THR A 4 0.94 4.12 9.06
C THR A 4 -0.37 4.86 8.94
N PHE A 5 -0.73 5.66 9.95
CA PHE A 5 -2.03 6.33 10.02
C PHE A 5 -2.06 7.34 11.17
N ASP A 6 -2.84 8.38 11.04
CA ASP A 6 -3.09 9.34 12.10
C ASP A 6 -4.26 8.87 12.96
N CYS A 7 -4.02 8.46 14.22
CA CYS A 7 -5.07 7.99 15.13
C CYS A 7 -5.42 9.00 16.24
N ASN A 8 -4.80 10.18 16.24
CA ASN A 8 -5.03 11.21 17.25
C ASN A 8 -5.40 12.58 16.65
N ASP A 9 -5.58 12.65 15.32
CA ASP A 9 -5.98 13.84 14.55
C ASP A 9 -4.97 14.98 14.62
N ASP A 10 -3.67 14.69 14.87
CA ASP A 10 -2.62 15.72 14.88
C ASP A 10 -1.91 15.88 13.54
N GLY A 11 -2.31 15.12 12.52
CA GLY A 11 -1.81 15.12 11.16
C GLY A 11 -0.51 14.33 10.97
N LYS A 12 0.13 13.85 12.04
CA LYS A 12 1.37 13.07 11.98
C LYS A 12 1.03 11.57 12.04
N PRO A 13 1.55 10.76 11.11
CA PRO A 13 1.28 9.32 11.12
C PRO A 13 1.92 8.63 12.31
N GLU A 14 1.13 7.82 13.03
CA GLU A 14 1.58 6.81 13.99
C GLU A 14 2.08 5.56 13.26
N LEU A 15 2.78 4.69 14.02
CA LEU A 15 3.32 3.44 13.52
C LEU A 15 2.80 2.25 14.35
N TYR A 16 2.10 1.32 13.69
CA TYR A 16 1.76 0.03 14.29
C TYR A 16 2.59 -1.08 13.68
N PHE A 17 3.45 -1.70 14.46
CA PHE A 17 4.34 -2.76 14.01
C PHE A 17 3.81 -4.15 14.34
N ALA A 18 3.80 -5.01 13.34
CA ALA A 18 3.56 -6.44 13.54
C ALA A 18 4.76 -7.08 14.27
N GLY A 19 4.48 -7.70 15.43
CA GLY A 19 5.53 -8.28 16.27
C GLY A 19 6.00 -9.66 15.83
N GLY A 20 5.19 -10.36 15.02
CA GLY A 20 5.46 -11.76 14.65
C GLY A 20 5.42 -12.68 15.87
N VAL A 21 6.59 -13.11 16.36
CA VAL A 21 6.70 -13.93 17.58
C VAL A 21 6.68 -13.09 18.88
N ASN A 22 6.86 -11.79 18.77
CA ASN A 22 6.68 -10.83 19.87
C ASN A 22 5.28 -10.21 19.75
N ASP A 23 4.88 -9.45 20.75
CA ASP A 23 3.66 -8.66 20.68
C ASP A 23 3.82 -7.56 19.63
N ALA A 24 2.74 -7.28 18.92
CA ALA A 24 2.65 -6.09 18.10
C ALA A 24 2.70 -4.83 18.98
N ALA A 25 2.99 -3.68 18.40
CA ALA A 25 3.12 -2.46 19.19
C ALA A 25 2.71 -1.22 18.38
N LEU A 26 1.91 -0.37 19.03
CA LEU A 26 1.56 0.97 18.54
C LEU A 26 2.56 1.99 19.10
N TYR A 27 3.04 2.87 18.23
CA TYR A 27 3.93 3.97 18.58
C TYR A 27 3.31 5.30 18.16
N VAL A 28 3.06 6.15 19.15
CA VAL A 28 2.57 7.52 18.94
C VAL A 28 3.71 8.41 18.48
N ASN A 29 3.43 9.23 17.46
CA ASN A 29 4.39 10.12 16.85
C ASN A 29 4.52 11.45 17.61
N GLU A 30 5.64 11.66 18.27
CA GLU A 30 5.96 12.88 19.01
C GLU A 30 6.98 13.77 18.28
N SER A 31 7.18 13.54 16.99
CA SER A 31 8.15 14.28 16.19
C SER A 31 7.77 15.76 16.13
N PRO A 32 8.71 16.69 16.36
CA PRO A 32 8.49 18.11 16.03
C PRO A 32 8.35 18.28 14.52
N ILE A 33 7.54 19.23 14.08
CA ILE A 33 7.38 19.57 12.67
C ILE A 33 8.76 19.88 12.04
N GLY A 34 9.10 19.15 10.98
CA GLY A 34 10.41 19.24 10.32
C GLY A 34 11.61 18.85 11.20
N GLY A 35 11.35 18.26 12.37
CA GLY A 35 12.36 17.91 13.37
C GLY A 35 12.82 16.47 13.32
N THR A 36 13.59 16.07 14.33
CA THR A 36 14.05 14.69 14.52
C THR A 36 12.87 13.77 14.85
N LEU A 37 12.81 12.62 14.20
CA LEU A 37 11.78 11.62 14.44
C LEU A 37 11.82 11.11 15.88
N ARG A 38 10.66 11.11 16.52
CA ARG A 38 10.47 10.68 17.92
C ARG A 38 9.15 9.95 18.07
N PHE A 39 9.19 8.79 18.69
CA PHE A 39 8.03 7.94 18.95
C PHE A 39 8.02 7.45 20.37
N SER A 40 6.82 7.33 20.95
CA SER A 40 6.62 6.68 22.24
C SER A 40 5.68 5.48 22.07
N ARG A 41 6.03 4.35 22.70
CA ARG A 41 5.16 3.17 22.68
C ARG A 41 3.89 3.45 23.50
N LYS A 42 2.74 3.11 22.94
CA LYS A 42 1.45 3.10 23.64
C LYS A 42 1.09 1.67 23.96
N ASP A 43 1.17 1.29 25.23
CA ASP A 43 0.78 -0.04 25.70
C ASP A 43 -0.74 -0.14 25.78
N SER A 44 -1.32 -1.11 25.10
CA SER A 44 -2.76 -1.39 25.13
C SER A 44 -3.05 -2.85 24.86
N PRO A 45 -3.84 -3.55 25.71
CA PRO A 45 -4.23 -4.94 25.45
C PRO A 45 -4.97 -5.14 24.13
N ALA A 46 -5.60 -4.10 23.58
CA ALA A 46 -6.29 -4.17 22.29
C ALA A 46 -5.31 -4.24 21.13
N THR A 47 -4.18 -3.55 21.21
CA THR A 47 -3.18 -3.46 20.15
C THR A 47 -1.97 -4.37 20.36
N ASP A 48 -1.63 -4.74 21.60
CA ASP A 48 -0.48 -5.60 21.94
C ASP A 48 -0.80 -7.08 21.67
N LEU A 49 -1.12 -7.39 20.40
CA LEU A 49 -1.55 -8.71 19.96
C LEU A 49 -0.35 -9.58 19.54
N THR A 50 -0.44 -10.89 19.80
CA THR A 50 0.59 -11.87 19.39
C THR A 50 0.35 -12.40 17.98
N ALA A 51 1.40 -12.96 17.36
CA ALA A 51 1.35 -13.61 16.04
C ALA A 51 0.84 -12.70 14.90
N VAL A 52 0.95 -11.38 15.06
CA VAL A 52 0.56 -10.40 14.04
C VAL A 52 1.52 -10.48 12.85
N THR A 53 0.97 -10.52 11.65
CA THR A 53 1.69 -10.57 10.38
C THR A 53 1.70 -9.21 9.69
N GLY A 54 0.59 -8.47 9.78
CA GLY A 54 0.43 -7.14 9.19
C GLY A 54 -0.81 -6.45 9.73
N ALA A 55 -0.97 -5.17 9.37
CA ALA A 55 -2.15 -4.39 9.73
C ALA A 55 -2.45 -3.34 8.66
N TYR A 56 -3.74 -2.98 8.56
CA TYR A 56 -4.24 -2.03 7.57
C TYR A 56 -5.24 -1.08 8.22
N PRO A 57 -4.99 0.23 8.17
CA PRO A 57 -5.93 1.23 8.67
C PRO A 57 -7.08 1.45 7.69
N LEU A 58 -8.30 1.59 8.20
CA LEU A 58 -9.52 1.78 7.42
C LEU A 58 -10.66 2.13 8.36
N ASP A 59 -11.46 3.15 8.06
CA ASP A 59 -12.73 3.39 8.74
C ASP A 59 -13.78 2.37 8.25
N VAL A 60 -13.94 1.27 9.01
CA VAL A 60 -14.81 0.16 8.63
C VAL A 60 -16.28 0.45 8.96
N ASP A 61 -16.55 1.14 10.06
CA ASP A 61 -17.93 1.37 10.55
C ASP A 61 -18.48 2.78 10.23
N ASN A 62 -17.71 3.60 9.50
CA ASN A 62 -18.04 4.94 9.01
C ASN A 62 -18.29 5.97 10.11
N ASP A 63 -17.55 5.91 11.18
CA ASP A 63 -17.59 6.90 12.26
C ASP A 63 -16.52 8.00 12.15
N ASP A 64 -15.77 8.02 11.02
CA ASP A 64 -14.70 8.99 10.69
C ASP A 64 -13.45 8.82 11.57
N GLN A 65 -13.36 7.74 12.33
CA GLN A 65 -12.14 7.32 13.02
C GLN A 65 -11.52 6.14 12.28
N LEU A 66 -10.21 6.15 12.13
CA LEU A 66 -9.53 5.01 11.52
C LEU A 66 -9.52 3.81 12.48
N ASP A 67 -10.09 2.71 11.99
CA ASP A 67 -9.98 1.39 12.60
C ASP A 67 -8.70 0.72 12.13
N LEU A 68 -8.33 -0.40 12.76
CA LEU A 68 -7.16 -1.17 12.39
C LEU A 68 -7.54 -2.64 12.13
N VAL A 69 -7.41 -3.08 10.88
CA VAL A 69 -7.57 -4.48 10.50
C VAL A 69 -6.25 -5.20 10.74
N VAL A 70 -6.21 -6.07 11.74
CA VAL A 70 -4.99 -6.78 12.19
C VAL A 70 -4.98 -8.21 11.69
N LEU A 71 -3.98 -8.54 10.89
CA LEU A 71 -3.78 -9.87 10.30
C LEU A 71 -2.87 -10.70 11.21
N ARG A 72 -3.18 -12.00 11.33
CA ARG A 72 -2.46 -12.89 12.23
C ARG A 72 -2.28 -14.30 11.64
N ARG A 73 -1.34 -15.02 12.19
CA ARG A 73 -1.41 -16.49 12.19
C ARG A 73 -2.37 -16.89 13.31
N GLY A 74 -3.59 -17.24 12.95
CA GLY A 74 -4.73 -17.39 13.85
C GLY A 74 -5.82 -16.35 13.58
N SER A 75 -6.69 -16.11 14.56
CA SER A 75 -7.81 -15.19 14.41
C SER A 75 -7.37 -13.77 14.07
N LYS A 76 -7.86 -13.24 12.95
CA LYS A 76 -7.73 -11.84 12.56
C LYS A 76 -8.63 -10.94 13.41
N HIS A 77 -8.30 -9.67 13.57
CA HIS A 77 -9.09 -8.71 14.35
C HIS A 77 -9.41 -7.45 13.55
N VAL A 78 -10.57 -6.87 13.82
CA VAL A 78 -10.90 -5.51 13.45
C VAL A 78 -10.99 -4.71 14.76
N LEU A 79 -10.04 -3.83 14.96
CA LEU A 79 -9.95 -2.97 16.12
C LEU A 79 -10.57 -1.62 15.77
N ARG A 80 -11.71 -1.29 16.39
CA ARG A 80 -12.37 0.01 16.19
C ARG A 80 -11.58 1.11 16.87
N GLY A 81 -11.34 2.20 16.11
CA GLY A 81 -10.78 3.43 16.64
C GLY A 81 -11.76 4.18 17.55
N LEU A 82 -11.26 4.72 18.66
CA LEU A 82 -12.04 5.52 19.61
C LEU A 82 -11.52 6.97 19.69
N GLY A 83 -10.59 7.32 18.79
CA GLY A 83 -9.84 8.57 18.84
C GLY A 83 -8.71 8.55 19.87
N GLY A 84 -7.73 9.47 19.71
CA GLY A 84 -6.56 9.55 20.62
C GLY A 84 -5.74 8.26 20.70
N CYS A 85 -5.73 7.46 19.64
CA CYS A 85 -5.05 6.19 19.53
C CYS A 85 -5.52 5.12 20.55
N GLU A 86 -6.78 5.19 20.96
CA GLU A 86 -7.45 4.15 21.75
C GLU A 86 -8.25 3.24 20.82
N PHE A 87 -8.27 1.94 21.11
CA PHE A 87 -8.93 0.93 20.29
C PHE A 87 -9.73 -0.07 21.13
N GLU A 88 -10.79 -0.62 20.54
CA GLU A 88 -11.55 -1.76 21.07
C GLU A 88 -11.71 -2.85 20.00
N ASP A 89 -11.76 -4.12 20.40
CA ASP A 89 -12.01 -5.22 19.46
C ASP A 89 -13.48 -5.23 19.04
N ALA A 90 -13.73 -5.01 17.76
CA ALA A 90 -15.07 -4.98 17.14
C ALA A 90 -15.34 -6.22 16.28
N THR A 91 -14.45 -7.18 16.20
CA THR A 91 -14.51 -8.33 15.28
C THR A 91 -15.83 -9.11 15.41
N GLU A 92 -16.19 -9.50 16.64
CA GLU A 92 -17.43 -10.22 16.92
C GLU A 92 -18.66 -9.34 16.67
N ARG A 93 -18.63 -8.07 17.06
CA ARG A 93 -19.70 -7.09 16.85
C ARG A 93 -20.00 -6.89 15.36
N LEU A 94 -18.99 -6.92 14.51
CA LEU A 94 -19.12 -6.81 13.05
C LEU A 94 -19.58 -8.13 12.41
N GLY A 95 -19.64 -9.25 13.16
CA GLY A 95 -20.04 -10.55 12.64
C GLY A 95 -18.94 -11.24 11.80
N ILE A 96 -17.68 -10.87 12.00
CA ILE A 96 -16.54 -11.49 11.33
C ILE A 96 -16.10 -12.69 12.18
N GLU A 97 -16.48 -13.89 11.70
CA GLU A 97 -16.00 -15.13 12.30
C GLU A 97 -14.60 -15.43 11.78
N SER A 98 -13.62 -15.28 12.64
CA SER A 98 -12.23 -15.40 12.29
C SER A 98 -11.76 -16.86 12.36
N GLY A 99 -11.32 -17.40 11.21
CA GLY A 99 -10.62 -18.70 11.15
C GLY A 99 -9.20 -18.65 11.76
N ASP A 100 -8.52 -19.79 11.74
CA ASP A 100 -7.17 -19.94 12.28
C ASP A 100 -6.07 -19.83 11.21
N ASP A 101 -6.40 -19.45 9.99
CA ASP A 101 -5.47 -19.40 8.86
C ASP A 101 -4.33 -18.38 9.09
N TRP A 102 -3.24 -18.59 8.37
CA TRP A 102 -2.16 -17.62 8.34
C TRP A 102 -2.50 -16.50 7.34
N THR A 103 -3.20 -15.46 7.82
CA THR A 103 -3.58 -14.30 7.03
C THR A 103 -2.43 -13.32 6.92
N VAL A 104 -2.09 -12.86 5.71
CA VAL A 104 -0.93 -11.98 5.45
C VAL A 104 -1.24 -10.81 4.52
N ALA A 105 -2.40 -10.80 3.89
CA ALA A 105 -2.80 -9.75 2.95
C ALA A 105 -4.24 -9.30 3.20
N PHE A 106 -4.49 -8.03 2.93
CA PHE A 106 -5.81 -7.42 3.08
C PHE A 106 -6.03 -6.34 2.03
N SER A 107 -7.27 -6.20 1.59
CA SER A 107 -7.73 -5.06 0.79
C SER A 107 -9.22 -4.81 1.04
N ALA A 108 -9.67 -3.60 0.79
CA ALA A 108 -11.07 -3.23 0.95
C ALA A 108 -11.54 -2.29 -0.15
N THR A 109 -12.84 -2.36 -0.45
CA THR A 109 -13.51 -1.44 -1.39
C THR A 109 -14.97 -1.27 -1.01
N TRP A 110 -15.62 -0.19 -1.43
CA TRP A 110 -17.07 -0.01 -1.28
C TRP A 110 -17.78 -0.34 -2.60
N GLU A 111 -18.59 -1.38 -2.59
CA GLU A 111 -19.48 -1.68 -3.72
C GLU A 111 -20.67 -0.71 -3.70
N GLN A 112 -21.17 -0.34 -4.88
CA GLN A 112 -22.29 0.61 -4.96
C GLN A 112 -23.51 0.14 -4.16
N GLY A 113 -23.98 1.01 -3.26
CA GLY A 113 -25.17 0.76 -2.43
C GLY A 113 -24.89 0.05 -1.12
N THR A 114 -23.65 -0.26 -0.78
CA THR A 114 -23.29 -0.81 0.54
C THR A 114 -22.98 0.29 1.55
N SER A 115 -23.32 0.04 2.81
CA SER A 115 -23.00 0.94 3.93
C SER A 115 -21.63 0.64 4.56
N LEU A 116 -21.14 -0.59 4.41
CA LEU A 116 -19.83 -1.03 4.91
C LEU A 116 -18.98 -1.53 3.73
N PRO A 117 -17.65 -1.59 3.86
CA PRO A 117 -16.78 -2.07 2.80
C PRO A 117 -16.92 -3.57 2.54
N THR A 118 -16.62 -3.99 1.32
CA THR A 118 -16.26 -5.38 1.00
C THR A 118 -14.81 -5.58 1.40
N LEU A 119 -14.53 -6.59 2.25
CA LEU A 119 -13.21 -6.91 2.77
C LEU A 119 -12.66 -8.16 2.08
N ALA A 120 -11.43 -8.11 1.62
CA ALA A 120 -10.72 -9.26 1.06
C ALA A 120 -9.50 -9.61 1.93
N PHE A 121 -9.43 -10.84 2.41
CA PHE A 121 -8.31 -11.37 3.18
C PHE A 121 -7.56 -12.42 2.37
N GLY A 122 -6.26 -12.20 2.20
CA GLY A 122 -5.34 -13.14 1.57
C GLY A 122 -4.70 -14.05 2.60
N ASN A 123 -4.98 -15.34 2.48
CA ASN A 123 -4.47 -16.38 3.36
C ASN A 123 -3.32 -17.15 2.71
N TYR A 124 -2.25 -17.37 3.47
CA TYR A 124 -1.05 -18.04 2.97
C TYR A 124 -1.16 -19.55 3.15
N LEU A 125 -1.06 -20.03 4.38
CA LEU A 125 -1.05 -21.45 4.71
C LEU A 125 -2.10 -21.79 5.78
N VAL A 126 -2.62 -23.00 5.72
CA VAL A 126 -3.27 -23.63 6.87
C VAL A 126 -2.21 -23.88 7.94
N PRO A 127 -2.39 -23.43 9.19
CA PRO A 127 -1.40 -23.57 10.23
C PRO A 127 -0.90 -25.01 10.42
N ASP A 128 0.41 -25.12 10.64
CA ASP A 128 1.10 -26.39 10.86
C ASP A 128 1.05 -27.40 9.69
N THR A 129 0.66 -26.92 8.51
CA THR A 129 0.70 -27.67 7.24
C THR A 129 1.51 -26.92 6.18
N TYR A 130 1.61 -27.50 4.98
CA TYR A 130 2.12 -26.86 3.77
C TYR A 130 1.00 -26.66 2.74
N ASP A 131 -0.25 -26.80 3.15
CA ASP A 131 -1.40 -26.59 2.28
C ASP A 131 -1.74 -25.10 2.23
N CYS A 132 -1.99 -24.59 1.04
CA CYS A 132 -2.46 -23.21 0.87
C CYS A 132 -3.87 -23.07 1.45
N ALA A 133 -4.11 -21.98 2.18
CA ALA A 133 -5.42 -21.65 2.69
C ALA A 133 -6.24 -20.86 1.65
N PRO A 134 -7.58 -21.04 1.59
CA PRO A 134 -8.43 -20.26 0.70
C PRO A 134 -8.48 -18.80 1.14
N ASN A 135 -8.57 -17.88 0.17
CA ASN A 135 -8.80 -16.47 0.45
C ASN A 135 -10.27 -16.23 0.81
N GLU A 136 -10.54 -15.19 1.58
CA GLU A 136 -11.88 -14.85 2.05
C GLU A 136 -12.30 -13.47 1.55
N VAL A 137 -13.51 -13.38 1.01
CA VAL A 137 -14.17 -12.11 0.68
C VAL A 137 -15.42 -11.96 1.51
N TRP A 138 -15.45 -10.95 2.35
CA TRP A 138 -16.56 -10.63 3.24
C TRP A 138 -17.35 -9.46 2.66
N ARG A 139 -18.54 -9.73 2.12
CA ARG A 139 -19.48 -8.70 1.69
C ARG A 139 -20.36 -8.28 2.83
N PRO A 140 -20.64 -6.97 2.98
CA PRO A 140 -21.46 -6.50 4.07
C PRO A 140 -22.93 -6.91 3.91
N THR A 141 -23.57 -7.07 5.04
CA THR A 141 -25.02 -7.14 5.19
C THR A 141 -25.55 -5.77 5.66
N THR A 142 -26.81 -5.69 6.05
CA THR A 142 -27.38 -4.45 6.60
C THR A 142 -26.82 -4.08 7.99
N THR A 143 -26.20 -5.01 8.71
CA THR A 143 -25.79 -4.84 10.11
C THR A 143 -24.37 -5.32 10.42
N GLY A 144 -23.57 -5.64 9.44
CA GLY A 144 -22.24 -6.21 9.61
C GLY A 144 -21.93 -7.24 8.53
N TYR A 145 -21.24 -8.29 8.88
CA TYR A 145 -20.84 -9.35 7.96
C TYR A 145 -21.46 -10.69 8.35
N SER A 146 -21.42 -11.66 7.45
CA SER A 146 -21.89 -13.02 7.69
C SER A 146 -20.86 -14.03 7.19
N THR A 147 -21.25 -14.99 6.36
CA THR A 147 -20.32 -15.99 5.82
C THR A 147 -19.51 -15.43 4.65
N PRO A 148 -18.17 -15.61 4.64
CA PRO A 148 -17.34 -15.15 3.53
C PRO A 148 -17.51 -15.99 2.28
N ILE A 149 -17.27 -15.37 1.12
CA ILE A 149 -17.08 -16.07 -0.15
C ILE A 149 -15.64 -16.59 -0.15
N GLN A 150 -15.47 -17.89 -0.35
CA GLN A 150 -14.15 -18.52 -0.45
C GLN A 150 -13.64 -18.42 -1.89
N LEU A 151 -12.44 -17.86 -2.08
CA LEU A 151 -11.71 -17.93 -3.34
C LEU A 151 -10.66 -19.05 -3.27
N PRO A 152 -10.24 -19.62 -4.43
CA PRO A 152 -9.29 -20.72 -4.48
C PRO A 152 -8.01 -20.48 -3.69
N ALA A 153 -7.47 -21.53 -3.09
CA ALA A 153 -6.27 -21.52 -2.28
C ALA A 153 -5.00 -21.63 -3.14
N HIS A 154 -4.17 -20.56 -3.19
CA HIS A 154 -2.92 -20.52 -3.96
C HIS A 154 -1.74 -19.91 -3.18
N CYS A 155 -1.78 -19.94 -1.84
CA CYS A 155 -0.75 -19.34 -0.96
C CYS A 155 -0.56 -17.84 -1.24
N THR A 156 -1.59 -17.06 -1.02
CA THR A 156 -1.63 -15.63 -1.31
C THR A 156 -0.76 -14.84 -0.36
N LEU A 157 0.02 -13.88 -0.89
CA LEU A 157 0.88 -12.98 -0.12
C LEU A 157 0.52 -11.49 -0.29
N SER A 158 -0.24 -11.13 -1.32
CA SER A 158 -0.76 -9.77 -1.48
C SER A 158 -2.09 -9.77 -2.22
N VAL A 159 -2.97 -8.84 -1.84
CA VAL A 159 -4.24 -8.56 -2.52
C VAL A 159 -4.45 -7.07 -2.63
N MET A 160 -5.11 -6.62 -3.72
CA MET A 160 -5.42 -5.21 -3.93
C MET A 160 -6.67 -5.04 -4.78
N PHE A 161 -7.66 -4.31 -4.25
CA PHE A 161 -8.75 -3.76 -5.05
C PHE A 161 -8.29 -2.51 -5.79
N SER A 162 -8.59 -2.43 -7.08
CA SER A 162 -8.28 -1.28 -7.93
C SER A 162 -9.23 -1.24 -9.13
N ASP A 163 -9.65 -0.05 -9.54
CA ASP A 163 -10.39 0.17 -10.78
C ASP A 163 -9.41 0.31 -11.95
N TRP A 164 -8.84 -0.82 -12.35
CA TRP A 164 -7.78 -0.92 -13.35
C TRP A 164 -8.19 -0.50 -14.77
N ASN A 165 -9.49 -0.52 -15.08
CA ASN A 165 -10.03 -0.24 -16.41
C ASN A 165 -10.88 1.04 -16.49
N ASP A 166 -10.97 1.79 -15.37
CA ASP A 166 -11.72 3.05 -15.25
C ASP A 166 -13.23 2.89 -15.53
N ASP A 167 -13.81 1.71 -15.13
CA ASP A 167 -15.23 1.43 -15.29
C ASP A 167 -16.09 1.78 -14.05
N GLY A 168 -15.46 2.28 -12.99
CA GLY A 168 -16.10 2.66 -11.73
C GLY A 168 -16.33 1.49 -10.77
N HIS A 169 -15.75 0.32 -11.04
CA HIS A 169 -15.80 -0.85 -10.18
C HIS A 169 -14.38 -1.36 -9.90
N SER A 170 -14.05 -1.49 -8.63
CA SER A 170 -12.77 -2.09 -8.25
C SER A 170 -12.82 -3.61 -8.42
N ASP A 171 -11.85 -4.16 -9.11
CA ASP A 171 -11.60 -5.58 -9.25
C ASP A 171 -10.43 -6.01 -8.33
N LEU A 172 -10.41 -7.27 -7.88
CA LEU A 172 -9.42 -7.76 -6.93
C LEU A 172 -8.25 -8.43 -7.66
N ARG A 173 -7.05 -7.87 -7.53
CA ARG A 173 -5.82 -8.54 -7.94
C ARG A 173 -5.25 -9.34 -6.77
N VAL A 174 -4.75 -10.55 -7.07
CA VAL A 174 -4.19 -11.49 -6.08
C VAL A 174 -2.82 -11.94 -6.54
N SER A 175 -1.83 -11.83 -5.65
CA SER A 175 -0.46 -12.26 -5.88
C SER A 175 -0.14 -13.49 -5.03
N ASN A 176 0.33 -14.55 -5.69
CA ASN A 176 0.42 -15.90 -5.14
C ASN A 176 1.86 -16.44 -5.15
N ASP A 177 2.29 -17.01 -4.01
CA ASP A 177 3.59 -17.68 -3.88
C ASP A 177 3.54 -19.13 -4.39
N ARG A 178 4.35 -19.45 -5.37
CA ARG A 178 4.46 -20.79 -5.94
C ARG A 178 5.29 -21.78 -5.13
N ASN A 179 5.77 -21.38 -3.96
CA ASN A 179 6.68 -22.26 -3.20
C ASN A 179 6.01 -23.55 -2.74
N TYR A 180 4.73 -23.50 -2.40
CA TYR A 180 3.95 -24.66 -1.96
C TYR A 180 2.94 -25.13 -3.01
N ASP A 181 2.44 -24.23 -3.87
CA ASP A 181 1.59 -24.58 -5.00
C ASP A 181 2.29 -24.24 -6.33
N ARG A 182 2.94 -25.24 -6.95
CA ARG A 182 3.63 -25.07 -8.23
C ARG A 182 2.73 -24.66 -9.41
N TYR A 183 1.42 -24.77 -9.25
CA TYR A 183 0.42 -24.37 -10.26
C TYR A 183 -0.15 -22.99 -10.00
N ALA A 184 0.19 -22.36 -8.86
CA ALA A 184 -0.23 -21.02 -8.57
C ALA A 184 0.23 -20.03 -9.65
N GLU A 185 -0.63 -19.08 -9.94
CA GLU A 185 -0.40 -17.97 -10.84
C GLU A 185 -1.05 -16.71 -10.26
N GLU A 186 -0.67 -15.56 -10.76
CA GLU A 186 -1.32 -14.29 -10.41
C GLU A 186 -2.75 -14.31 -10.91
N GLN A 187 -3.68 -13.73 -10.15
CA GLN A 187 -5.10 -13.73 -10.49
C GLN A 187 -5.65 -12.31 -10.53
N LEU A 188 -6.71 -12.11 -11.33
CA LEU A 188 -7.57 -10.94 -11.33
C LEU A 188 -9.03 -11.40 -11.26
N TRP A 189 -9.77 -10.87 -10.29
CA TRP A 189 -11.15 -11.22 -10.02
C TRP A 189 -12.06 -10.05 -10.29
N ARG A 190 -13.09 -10.27 -11.11
CA ARG A 190 -14.14 -9.30 -11.40
C ARG A 190 -15.12 -9.22 -10.23
N PHE A 191 -15.36 -8.01 -9.76
CA PHE A 191 -16.36 -7.71 -8.74
C PHE A 191 -17.45 -6.82 -9.32
N ARG A 192 -18.71 -7.22 -9.12
CA ARG A 192 -19.88 -6.41 -9.47
C ARG A 192 -20.89 -6.49 -8.34
N PRO A 193 -21.61 -5.40 -8.03
CA PRO A 193 -22.58 -5.36 -6.93
C PRO A 193 -23.63 -6.48 -7.05
N GLY A 194 -23.75 -7.27 -5.99
CA GLY A 194 -24.74 -8.35 -5.93
C GLY A 194 -24.43 -9.61 -6.75
N GLU A 195 -23.33 -9.65 -7.50
CA GLU A 195 -22.89 -10.82 -8.27
C GLU A 195 -21.79 -11.59 -7.54
N ALA A 196 -21.71 -12.89 -7.76
CA ALA A 196 -20.55 -13.66 -7.27
C ALA A 196 -19.27 -13.21 -7.98
N PRO A 197 -18.13 -13.10 -7.27
CA PRO A 197 -16.85 -12.81 -7.92
C PRO A 197 -16.53 -13.84 -9.01
N SER A 198 -15.98 -13.38 -10.14
CA SER A 198 -15.57 -14.26 -11.24
C SER A 198 -14.15 -13.96 -11.66
N GLU A 199 -13.33 -15.00 -11.83
CA GLU A 199 -11.95 -14.86 -12.26
C GLU A 199 -11.88 -14.50 -13.76
N TYR A 200 -10.99 -13.55 -14.10
CA TYR A 200 -10.68 -13.25 -15.49
C TYR A 200 -9.82 -14.37 -16.08
N GLY A 201 -10.20 -14.84 -17.26
CA GLY A 201 -9.51 -15.90 -17.98
C GLY A 201 -8.93 -15.45 -19.33
N GLU A 202 -8.34 -16.40 -20.06
CA GLU A 202 -7.79 -16.14 -21.40
C GLU A 202 -8.85 -15.60 -22.39
N SER A 203 -10.11 -15.99 -22.23
CA SER A 203 -11.23 -15.49 -23.03
C SER A 203 -11.54 -14.00 -22.78
N ASP A 204 -11.16 -13.47 -21.62
CA ASP A 204 -11.30 -12.07 -21.26
C ASP A 204 -10.06 -11.23 -21.66
N GLY A 205 -9.00 -11.88 -22.13
CA GLY A 205 -7.72 -11.28 -22.46
C GLY A 205 -6.65 -11.42 -21.37
N TRP A 206 -6.98 -12.03 -20.21
CA TRP A 206 -6.01 -12.26 -19.13
C TRP A 206 -4.93 -13.24 -19.59
N ARG A 207 -3.67 -12.84 -19.42
CA ARG A 207 -2.51 -13.70 -19.68
C ARG A 207 -1.95 -14.22 -18.37
N LYS A 208 -1.68 -15.50 -18.31
CA LYS A 208 -1.07 -16.13 -17.15
C LYS A 208 0.25 -15.48 -16.79
N VAL A 209 0.36 -15.06 -15.54
CA VAL A 209 1.60 -14.55 -14.95
C VAL A 209 2.05 -15.54 -13.89
N VAL A 210 3.19 -16.17 -14.16
CA VAL A 210 3.70 -17.29 -13.36
C VAL A 210 4.99 -16.86 -12.70
N ILE A 211 4.87 -16.39 -11.45
CA ILE A 211 5.98 -15.91 -10.62
C ILE A 211 5.84 -16.46 -9.19
N TRP A 212 6.80 -16.22 -8.33
CA TRP A 212 6.67 -16.37 -6.88
C TRP A 212 6.21 -15.01 -6.33
N GLY A 213 4.92 -14.73 -6.43
CA GLY A 213 4.37 -13.41 -6.13
C GLY A 213 4.37 -13.09 -4.64
N MET A 214 4.78 -11.86 -4.29
CA MET A 214 4.95 -11.42 -2.90
C MET A 214 4.18 -10.14 -2.58
N GLY A 215 4.25 -9.13 -3.43
CA GLY A 215 3.64 -7.82 -3.22
C GLY A 215 3.15 -7.19 -4.52
N ILE A 216 2.20 -6.28 -4.39
CA ILE A 216 1.57 -5.54 -5.49
C ILE A 216 1.71 -4.04 -5.22
N ALA A 217 2.12 -3.27 -6.23
CA ALA A 217 1.98 -1.81 -6.23
C ALA A 217 1.38 -1.36 -7.55
N SER A 218 0.60 -0.29 -7.53
CA SER A 218 -0.12 0.22 -8.69
C SER A 218 0.05 1.72 -8.82
N TYR A 219 0.33 2.19 -10.03
CA TYR A 219 0.50 3.61 -10.32
C TYR A 219 0.38 3.88 -11.83
N ASP A 220 -0.25 4.98 -12.21
CA ASP A 220 -0.33 5.43 -13.62
C ASP A 220 1.01 6.03 -14.07
N LEU A 221 1.94 5.18 -14.52
CA LEU A 221 3.28 5.57 -14.95
C LEU A 221 3.31 6.17 -16.36
N THR A 222 2.34 5.80 -17.21
CA THR A 222 2.28 6.22 -18.59
C THR A 222 1.48 7.50 -18.77
N GLY A 223 0.67 7.88 -17.79
CA GLY A 223 -0.19 9.05 -17.82
C GLY A 223 -1.42 8.86 -18.71
N ASP A 224 -1.79 7.60 -19.01
CA ASP A 224 -2.97 7.27 -19.83
C ASP A 224 -4.26 7.13 -19.01
N GLY A 225 -4.16 7.28 -17.69
CA GLY A 225 -5.26 7.17 -16.73
C GLY A 225 -5.53 5.76 -16.24
N ARG A 226 -4.76 4.77 -16.68
CA ARG A 226 -4.83 3.36 -16.26
C ARG A 226 -3.55 2.96 -15.53
N PRO A 227 -3.66 2.35 -14.36
CA PRO A 227 -2.47 2.05 -13.59
C PRO A 227 -1.65 0.90 -14.17
N GLU A 228 -0.35 1.08 -14.23
CA GLU A 228 0.60 -0.02 -14.29
C GLU A 228 0.63 -0.75 -12.96
N VAL A 229 0.93 -2.05 -13.01
CA VAL A 229 0.99 -2.91 -11.83
C VAL A 229 2.36 -3.54 -11.70
N TYR A 230 3.04 -3.22 -10.61
CA TYR A 230 4.30 -3.82 -10.23
C TYR A 230 4.07 -5.01 -9.30
N LEU A 231 4.66 -6.15 -9.65
CA LEU A 231 4.58 -7.40 -8.93
C LEU A 231 5.96 -7.82 -8.48
N THR A 232 6.16 -7.91 -7.17
CA THR A 232 7.42 -8.41 -6.62
C THR A 232 7.45 -9.93 -6.61
N SER A 233 8.64 -10.49 -6.78
CA SER A 233 8.82 -11.93 -6.90
C SER A 233 10.19 -12.37 -6.38
N GLN A 234 10.39 -13.65 -6.26
CA GLN A 234 11.72 -14.25 -6.28
C GLN A 234 12.25 -14.22 -7.72
N ALA A 235 13.52 -13.86 -7.91
CA ALA A 235 14.16 -13.56 -9.19
C ALA A 235 13.59 -12.29 -9.84
N ASP A 236 12.92 -12.39 -10.98
CA ASP A 236 12.49 -11.23 -11.77
C ASP A 236 11.14 -10.67 -11.31
N ASN A 237 11.13 -9.40 -10.88
CA ASN A 237 9.90 -8.65 -10.70
C ASN A 237 9.24 -8.33 -12.05
N LYS A 238 7.95 -8.05 -12.03
CA LYS A 238 7.15 -7.71 -13.21
C LYS A 238 6.59 -6.29 -13.09
N LEU A 239 6.58 -5.56 -14.18
CA LEU A 239 5.83 -4.32 -14.33
C LEU A 239 4.88 -4.48 -15.50
N GLN A 240 3.60 -4.56 -15.20
CA GLN A 240 2.57 -4.83 -16.18
C GLN A 240 1.89 -3.53 -16.62
N THR A 241 1.83 -3.27 -17.92
CA THR A 241 1.01 -2.23 -18.54
C THR A 241 -0.04 -2.85 -19.42
N LEU A 242 -1.22 -2.24 -19.52
CA LEU A 242 -2.25 -2.67 -20.47
C LEU A 242 -1.77 -2.47 -21.91
N GLU A 243 -2.12 -3.41 -22.79
CA GLU A 243 -1.88 -3.25 -24.23
C GLU A 243 -2.77 -2.13 -24.81
N ASP A 244 -2.24 -1.38 -25.76
CA ASP A 244 -2.96 -0.30 -26.42
C ASP A 244 -4.29 -0.79 -27.02
N GLY A 245 -5.38 -0.11 -26.67
CA GLY A 245 -6.72 -0.45 -27.15
C GLY A 245 -7.31 -1.73 -26.58
N ALA A 246 -6.71 -2.31 -25.52
CA ALA A 246 -7.26 -3.47 -24.85
C ALA A 246 -8.63 -3.17 -24.23
N SER A 247 -9.61 -4.03 -24.52
CA SER A 247 -10.95 -3.99 -23.91
C SER A 247 -11.08 -4.91 -22.70
N GLY A 248 -10.04 -5.67 -22.38
CA GLY A 248 -9.93 -6.58 -21.25
C GLY A 248 -8.54 -6.52 -20.64
N PRO A 249 -8.24 -7.32 -19.60
CA PRO A 249 -6.98 -7.25 -18.84
C PRO A 249 -5.81 -7.90 -19.60
N SER A 250 -5.57 -7.42 -20.82
CA SER A 250 -4.44 -7.84 -21.65
C SER A 250 -3.21 -7.02 -21.30
N TYR A 251 -2.39 -7.57 -20.38
CA TYR A 251 -1.18 -6.92 -19.92
C TYR A 251 0.07 -7.45 -20.63
N ARG A 252 1.06 -6.56 -20.81
CA ARG A 252 2.43 -6.90 -21.19
C ARG A 252 3.41 -6.50 -20.10
N ASP A 253 4.49 -7.24 -19.95
CA ASP A 253 5.57 -6.95 -18.99
C ASP A 253 6.58 -5.98 -19.58
N ILE A 254 6.79 -4.84 -18.93
CA ILE A 254 7.74 -3.80 -19.31
C ILE A 254 8.86 -3.61 -18.27
N ALA A 255 8.99 -4.50 -17.29
CA ALA A 255 9.97 -4.35 -16.21
C ALA A 255 11.41 -4.21 -16.69
N LEU A 256 11.81 -5.00 -17.70
CA LEU A 256 13.14 -4.90 -18.29
C LEU A 256 13.34 -3.58 -19.06
N GLU A 257 12.33 -3.15 -19.81
CA GLU A 257 12.34 -1.90 -20.56
C GLU A 257 12.50 -0.69 -19.65
N ARG A 258 11.84 -0.73 -18.49
CA ARG A 258 11.83 0.36 -17.50
C ARG A 258 12.98 0.27 -16.48
N GLY A 259 13.73 -0.83 -16.45
CA GLY A 259 14.86 -1.03 -15.52
C GLY A 259 14.44 -1.39 -14.10
N VAL A 260 13.29 -2.06 -13.93
CA VAL A 260 12.72 -2.39 -12.60
C VAL A 260 12.63 -3.90 -12.34
N THR A 261 13.39 -4.71 -13.05
CA THR A 261 13.57 -6.14 -12.74
C THR A 261 14.33 -6.33 -11.41
N ALA A 262 14.50 -7.58 -10.96
CA ALA A 262 15.27 -7.88 -9.75
C ALA A 262 16.71 -7.35 -9.86
N GLN A 263 16.96 -6.19 -9.28
CA GLN A 263 18.27 -5.55 -9.30
C GLN A 263 19.01 -5.82 -7.99
N ARG A 264 20.23 -6.30 -8.12
CA ARG A 264 21.16 -6.32 -6.99
C ARG A 264 22.06 -5.10 -7.08
N PRO A 265 22.23 -4.32 -6.01
CA PRO A 265 23.12 -3.15 -6.01
C PRO A 265 24.58 -3.48 -6.27
N TYR A 266 24.98 -4.75 -6.09
CA TYR A 266 26.33 -5.22 -6.34
C TYR A 266 26.38 -6.25 -7.46
N ALA A 267 27.46 -6.22 -8.23
CA ALA A 267 27.68 -7.15 -9.32
C ALA A 267 28.25 -8.49 -8.82
N GLY A 268 27.89 -9.57 -9.49
CA GLY A 268 28.48 -10.89 -9.32
C GLY A 268 27.57 -11.90 -8.63
N GLY A 269 27.75 -13.17 -8.93
CA GLY A 269 26.97 -14.26 -8.41
C GLY A 269 25.63 -14.49 -9.10
N ASP A 270 24.94 -15.54 -8.68
CA ASP A 270 23.61 -15.90 -9.17
C ASP A 270 22.54 -14.99 -8.57
N ILE A 271 21.71 -14.37 -9.39
CA ILE A 271 20.61 -13.49 -8.98
C ILE A 271 19.31 -14.24 -8.67
N LEU A 272 19.19 -15.50 -9.03
CA LEU A 272 17.97 -16.28 -8.86
C LEU A 272 17.40 -16.29 -7.44
N PRO A 273 18.22 -16.28 -6.37
CA PRO A 273 17.70 -16.20 -5.02
C PRO A 273 17.26 -14.81 -4.55
N SER A 274 17.44 -13.75 -5.35
CA SER A 274 16.93 -12.41 -4.98
C SER A 274 15.43 -12.46 -4.79
N THR A 275 14.92 -11.93 -3.67
CA THR A 275 13.50 -11.98 -3.35
C THR A 275 13.02 -10.63 -2.88
N ALA A 276 12.12 -10.05 -3.65
CA ALA A 276 11.46 -8.80 -3.38
C ALA A 276 10.09 -9.03 -2.72
N TRP A 277 9.75 -8.20 -1.74
CA TRP A 277 8.54 -8.32 -0.92
C TRP A 277 7.64 -7.11 -1.10
N HIS A 278 7.77 -6.10 -0.26
CA HIS A 278 6.93 -4.92 -0.29
C HIS A 278 7.42 -3.93 -1.36
N PRO A 279 6.64 -3.66 -2.41
CA PRO A 279 6.89 -2.56 -3.34
C PRO A 279 6.03 -1.36 -2.97
N GLU A 280 6.54 -0.15 -3.18
CA GLU A 280 5.78 1.08 -3.01
C GLU A 280 6.25 2.15 -3.99
N PHE A 281 5.28 2.75 -4.69
CA PHE A 281 5.51 3.89 -5.57
C PHE A 281 5.26 5.18 -4.83
N ASP A 282 6.27 6.05 -4.74
CA ASP A 282 6.10 7.45 -4.34
C ASP A 282 7.27 8.32 -4.82
N ASP A 283 7.16 9.65 -4.77
CA ASP A 283 8.22 10.58 -5.19
C ASP A 283 9.04 11.01 -3.96
N VAL A 284 10.09 10.23 -3.63
CA VAL A 284 10.89 10.44 -2.41
C VAL A 284 11.83 11.64 -2.49
N ASN A 285 12.06 12.18 -3.69
CA ASN A 285 12.95 13.30 -3.92
C ASN A 285 12.24 14.58 -4.38
N ASN A 286 10.90 14.52 -4.53
CA ASN A 286 10.05 15.63 -4.97
C ASN A 286 10.41 16.20 -6.35
N ASP A 287 11.07 15.42 -7.24
CA ASP A 287 11.44 15.90 -8.57
C ASP A 287 10.27 15.86 -9.57
N GLY A 288 9.16 15.32 -9.12
CA GLY A 288 7.92 15.17 -9.86
C GLY A 288 7.88 13.89 -10.70
N PHE A 289 8.85 13.00 -10.64
CA PHE A 289 8.83 11.67 -11.24
C PHE A 289 8.73 10.63 -10.15
N ILE A 290 7.81 9.68 -10.33
CA ILE A 290 7.55 8.64 -9.33
C ILE A 290 8.74 7.74 -9.18
N ASP A 291 9.09 7.41 -7.94
CA ASP A 291 10.12 6.46 -7.58
C ASP A 291 9.50 5.14 -7.12
N LEU A 292 10.32 4.11 -6.96
CA LEU A 292 9.88 2.79 -6.51
C LEU A 292 10.84 2.28 -5.43
N PHE A 293 10.32 2.10 -4.21
CA PHE A 293 10.99 1.38 -3.16
C PHE A 293 10.63 -0.11 -3.22
N VAL A 294 11.60 -0.99 -2.93
CA VAL A 294 11.37 -2.44 -2.85
C VAL A 294 12.12 -3.02 -1.65
N ALA A 295 11.37 -3.54 -0.69
CA ALA A 295 11.91 -4.29 0.44
C ALA A 295 12.36 -5.67 -0.03
N LYS A 296 13.59 -6.11 0.37
CA LYS A 296 14.18 -7.36 -0.12
C LYS A 296 14.78 -8.23 0.98
N GLY A 297 15.00 -9.50 0.65
CA GLY A 297 15.65 -10.50 1.49
C GLY A 297 14.93 -11.83 1.51
N ASN A 298 15.67 -12.93 1.33
CA ASN A 298 15.09 -14.27 1.24
C ASN A 298 14.91 -14.93 2.62
N VAL A 299 14.50 -16.19 2.63
CA VAL A 299 14.25 -16.97 3.86
C VAL A 299 15.55 -17.53 4.45
N ASP A 300 15.51 -18.00 5.71
CA ASP A 300 16.69 -18.48 6.44
C ASP A 300 17.37 -19.70 5.85
N SER A 301 16.65 -20.52 5.11
CA SER A 301 17.18 -21.73 4.46
C SER A 301 18.06 -21.42 3.25
N GLN A 302 18.03 -20.19 2.75
CA GLN A 302 18.83 -19.77 1.60
C GLN A 302 20.26 -19.43 2.01
N ILE A 303 21.15 -19.38 1.01
CA ILE A 303 22.54 -19.00 1.19
C ILE A 303 22.68 -17.52 1.56
N ASP A 304 23.79 -17.13 2.17
CA ASP A 304 23.94 -15.82 2.81
C ASP A 304 23.66 -14.63 1.87
N TYR A 305 24.15 -14.65 0.64
CA TYR A 305 23.92 -13.56 -0.30
C TYR A 305 22.45 -13.40 -0.75
N ALA A 306 21.66 -14.46 -0.67
CA ALA A 306 20.24 -14.41 -0.96
C ALA A 306 19.41 -13.89 0.23
N LYS A 307 19.82 -14.28 1.46
CA LYS A 307 19.19 -13.79 2.69
C LYS A 307 19.42 -12.30 2.88
N ASN A 308 20.64 -11.86 2.59
CA ASN A 308 21.14 -10.52 2.81
C ASN A 308 21.11 -9.69 1.51
N ASP A 309 20.01 -9.81 0.77
CA ASP A 309 19.78 -9.08 -0.47
C ASP A 309 19.30 -7.66 -0.14
N PRO A 310 20.06 -6.59 -0.51
CA PRO A 310 19.73 -5.24 -0.09
C PRO A 310 18.42 -4.72 -0.69
N ASN A 311 17.74 -3.86 0.05
CA ASN A 311 16.60 -3.11 -0.48
C ASN A 311 16.97 -2.30 -1.71
N ASN A 312 16.01 -2.06 -2.60
CA ASN A 312 16.20 -1.16 -3.74
C ASN A 312 15.43 0.15 -3.54
N LEU A 313 16.04 1.24 -3.99
CA LEU A 313 15.37 2.50 -4.31
C LEU A 313 15.64 2.82 -5.78
N LEU A 314 14.61 2.74 -6.58
CA LEU A 314 14.64 2.93 -8.01
C LEU A 314 14.07 4.32 -8.32
N LEU A 315 14.94 5.30 -8.58
CA LEU A 315 14.52 6.66 -8.89
C LEU A 315 14.03 6.75 -10.33
N GLY A 316 12.82 7.29 -10.49
CA GLY A 316 12.18 7.54 -11.77
C GLY A 316 12.84 8.65 -12.56
N ARG A 317 12.64 8.65 -13.88
CA ARG A 317 13.19 9.62 -14.81
C ARG A 317 12.13 10.12 -15.78
N ASN A 318 12.39 11.25 -16.38
CA ASN A 318 11.53 11.87 -17.39
C ASN A 318 11.23 10.98 -18.61
N ASP A 319 12.10 10.02 -18.94
CA ASP A 319 11.86 9.06 -20.01
C ASP A 319 11.06 7.82 -19.58
N GLY A 320 10.59 7.81 -18.32
CA GLY A 320 9.85 6.72 -17.72
C GLY A 320 10.71 5.50 -17.34
N SER A 321 12.03 5.59 -17.45
CA SER A 321 12.96 4.59 -16.94
C SER A 321 13.29 4.84 -15.46
N PHE A 322 13.84 3.82 -14.80
CA PHE A 322 14.26 3.90 -13.40
C PHE A 322 15.75 3.61 -13.26
N VAL A 323 16.36 4.17 -12.21
CA VAL A 323 17.75 3.93 -11.86
C VAL A 323 17.90 3.60 -10.38
N GLU A 324 18.60 2.50 -10.08
CA GLU A 324 18.87 2.07 -8.71
C GLU A 324 19.80 3.07 -7.98
N ARG A 325 19.40 3.51 -6.76
CA ARG A 325 20.10 4.49 -5.91
C ARG A 325 20.08 4.13 -4.42
N GLY A 326 19.70 2.93 -4.04
CA GLY A 326 19.58 2.53 -2.65
C GLY A 326 20.87 2.67 -1.84
N GLU A 327 22.04 2.38 -2.46
CA GLU A 327 23.33 2.57 -1.81
C GLU A 327 23.64 4.06 -1.58
N GLN A 328 23.40 4.91 -2.56
CA GLN A 328 23.62 6.35 -2.46
C GLN A 328 22.66 7.01 -1.48
N ALA A 329 21.44 6.50 -1.38
CA ALA A 329 20.44 6.94 -0.42
C ALA A 329 20.66 6.39 1.01
N GLY A 330 21.61 5.44 1.18
CA GLY A 330 21.91 4.84 2.47
C GLY A 330 20.82 3.88 2.97
N ILE A 331 19.98 3.34 2.07
CA ILE A 331 18.87 2.42 2.42
C ILE A 331 19.16 0.96 2.03
N ASN A 332 20.35 0.68 1.58
CA ASN A 332 20.80 -0.63 1.12
C ASN A 332 21.12 -1.61 2.27
N SER A 333 20.29 -1.59 3.32
CA SER A 333 20.37 -2.55 4.42
C SER A 333 20.33 -3.98 3.87
N ASP A 334 21.16 -4.86 4.39
CA ASP A 334 21.20 -6.29 4.09
C ASP A 334 20.37 -7.12 5.07
N ALA A 335 19.56 -6.47 5.88
CA ALA A 335 18.56 -7.14 6.70
C ALA A 335 17.47 -7.80 5.83
N ARG A 336 16.78 -8.77 6.38
CA ARG A 336 15.72 -9.49 5.65
C ARG A 336 14.42 -8.74 5.76
N SER A 337 14.24 -7.76 4.89
CA SER A 337 13.07 -6.89 4.90
C SER A 337 11.80 -7.63 4.42
N ARG A 338 10.64 -7.15 4.86
CA ARG A 338 9.31 -7.67 4.49
C ARG A 338 8.37 -6.54 4.15
N GLY A 339 7.79 -5.90 5.15
CA GLY A 339 6.92 -4.74 5.00
C GLY A 339 7.70 -3.44 5.06
N ALA A 340 7.13 -2.39 4.48
CA ALA A 340 7.69 -1.05 4.54
C ALA A 340 6.59 0.01 4.44
N ALA A 341 6.97 1.28 4.60
CA ALA A 341 6.16 2.44 4.27
C ALA A 341 7.05 3.63 3.90
N LEU A 342 6.64 4.39 2.89
CA LEU A 342 7.14 5.71 2.53
C LEU A 342 6.14 6.74 3.04
N VAL A 343 6.50 7.55 4.04
CA VAL A 343 5.56 8.42 4.74
C VAL A 343 6.26 9.63 5.35
N ASP A 344 5.66 10.82 5.26
CA ASP A 344 6.20 12.03 5.89
C ASP A 344 5.86 12.03 7.38
N LEU A 345 6.78 11.51 8.20
CA LEU A 345 6.58 11.31 9.64
C LEU A 345 6.70 12.60 10.46
N ASN A 346 7.36 13.62 9.93
CA ASN A 346 7.59 14.88 10.64
C ASN A 346 7.00 16.10 9.93
N LEU A 347 6.19 15.89 8.91
CA LEU A 347 5.47 16.90 8.13
C LEU A 347 6.40 17.98 7.54
N ASP A 348 7.59 17.55 7.06
CA ASP A 348 8.55 18.46 6.40
C ASP A 348 8.47 18.40 4.86
N GLY A 349 7.58 17.57 4.31
CA GLY A 349 7.36 17.40 2.88
C GLY A 349 8.37 16.47 2.22
N LEU A 350 9.14 15.71 2.99
CA LEU A 350 10.01 14.65 2.51
C LEU A 350 9.51 13.31 3.06
N LEU A 351 9.30 12.35 2.18
CA LEU A 351 8.89 11.02 2.61
C LEU A 351 10.03 10.29 3.32
N ASP A 352 9.79 9.93 4.56
CA ASP A 352 10.65 9.09 5.38
C ASP A 352 10.43 7.61 5.02
N LEU A 353 11.35 6.75 5.45
CA LEU A 353 11.27 5.31 5.18
C LEU A 353 11.18 4.50 6.46
N VAL A 354 10.16 3.66 6.55
CA VAL A 354 10.01 2.63 7.58
C VAL A 354 10.20 1.26 6.95
N VAL A 355 11.07 0.41 7.53
CA VAL A 355 11.30 -0.96 7.04
C VAL A 355 11.20 -1.96 8.18
N VAL A 356 10.34 -2.95 8.00
CA VAL A 356 10.19 -4.06 8.95
C VAL A 356 11.03 -5.24 8.52
N ASN A 357 11.99 -5.56 9.36
CA ASN A 357 12.96 -6.62 9.11
C ASN A 357 12.60 -7.89 9.88
N ARG A 358 12.84 -9.04 9.27
CA ARG A 358 12.62 -10.34 9.92
C ARG A 358 13.72 -10.65 10.92
N ARG A 359 13.36 -10.81 12.21
CA ARG A 359 14.25 -11.22 13.34
C ARG A 359 15.38 -10.24 13.68
N VAL A 360 15.27 -9.00 13.21
CA VAL A 360 16.14 -7.88 13.62
C VAL A 360 15.26 -6.65 13.78
N SER A 361 15.84 -5.57 14.33
CA SER A 361 15.10 -4.33 14.58
C SER A 361 14.51 -3.73 13.32
N VAL A 362 13.37 -3.07 13.48
CA VAL A 362 12.82 -2.18 12.45
C VAL A 362 13.76 -1.02 12.17
N GLU A 363 13.72 -0.48 10.98
CA GLU A 363 14.44 0.72 10.59
C GLU A 363 13.44 1.84 10.34
N VAL A 364 13.63 2.98 11.01
CA VAL A 364 12.91 4.22 10.73
C VAL A 364 13.96 5.25 10.33
N ARG A 365 13.93 5.67 9.07
CA ARG A 365 14.95 6.52 8.47
C ARG A 365 14.35 7.83 8.02
N ARG A 366 14.83 8.93 8.60
CA ARG A 366 14.44 10.27 8.18
C ARG A 366 15.08 10.61 6.83
N ASN A 367 14.27 11.09 5.91
CA ASN A 367 14.75 11.70 4.67
C ASN A 367 15.24 13.14 4.95
N VAL A 368 16.44 13.44 4.53
CA VAL A 368 17.07 14.76 4.69
C VAL A 368 17.39 15.43 3.35
N GLY A 369 16.89 14.85 2.26
CA GLY A 369 17.20 15.28 0.90
C GLY A 369 18.71 15.23 0.63
N THR A 370 19.28 16.31 0.11
CA THR A 370 20.71 16.45 -0.11
C THR A 370 21.46 17.03 1.10
N GLY A 371 20.77 17.26 2.22
CA GLY A 371 21.31 17.84 3.43
C GLY A 371 21.86 16.82 4.42
N THR A 372 21.80 17.21 5.68
CA THR A 372 22.16 16.39 6.84
C THR A 372 21.01 16.37 7.85
N VAL A 373 21.09 15.50 8.87
CA VAL A 373 20.07 15.46 9.95
C VAL A 373 19.86 16.81 10.63
N ASP A 374 20.94 17.57 10.79
CA ASP A 374 20.89 18.90 11.42
C ASP A 374 20.50 20.04 10.44
N SER A 375 20.61 19.79 9.15
CA SER A 375 20.31 20.75 8.08
C SER A 375 19.76 20.05 6.85
N PRO A 376 18.52 19.55 6.90
CA PRO A 376 17.89 18.90 5.75
C PRO A 376 17.71 19.90 4.60
N THR A 377 17.84 19.42 3.36
CA THR A 377 17.70 20.24 2.15
C THR A 377 16.77 19.56 1.18
N ARG A 378 15.61 20.14 0.91
CA ARG A 378 14.64 19.64 -0.06
C ARG A 378 15.18 19.69 -1.48
N LEU A 379 14.77 18.74 -2.31
CA LEU A 379 15.15 18.64 -3.72
C LEU A 379 14.13 19.30 -4.65
N GLY A 380 12.85 19.31 -4.27
CA GLY A 380 11.76 19.91 -5.03
C GLY A 380 10.64 20.40 -4.14
N HIS A 381 9.62 20.96 -4.78
CA HIS A 381 8.34 21.31 -4.14
C HIS A 381 7.43 20.08 -4.07
N TRP A 382 6.46 20.12 -3.18
CA TRP A 382 5.55 19.01 -2.92
C TRP A 382 4.12 19.48 -2.64
N LEU A 383 3.19 18.53 -2.61
CA LEU A 383 1.81 18.70 -2.22
C LEU A 383 1.36 17.44 -1.49
N ALA A 384 0.68 17.59 -0.35
CA ALA A 384 0.09 16.48 0.38
C ALA A 384 -1.43 16.68 0.51
N LEU A 385 -2.18 15.60 0.25
CA LEU A 385 -3.64 15.65 0.19
C LEU A 385 -4.27 14.56 1.06
N THR A 386 -5.39 14.91 1.72
CA THR A 386 -6.35 13.93 2.25
C THR A 386 -7.71 14.15 1.61
N LEU A 387 -8.50 13.09 1.52
CA LEU A 387 -9.87 13.15 1.01
C LEU A 387 -10.86 12.86 2.11
N SER A 388 -12.00 13.56 2.08
CA SER A 388 -13.10 13.32 3.00
C SER A 388 -14.43 13.37 2.26
N GLN A 389 -15.38 12.54 2.65
CA GLN A 389 -16.76 12.58 2.17
C GLN A 389 -17.73 12.13 3.27
N PRO A 390 -19.04 12.50 3.17
CA PRO A 390 -20.04 11.93 4.07
C PRO A 390 -20.09 10.39 3.98
N ALA A 391 -20.37 9.73 5.08
CA ALA A 391 -20.61 8.29 5.11
C ALA A 391 -21.64 7.84 4.05
N PRO A 392 -21.49 6.65 3.45
CA PRO A 392 -20.39 5.70 3.71
C PRO A 392 -19.08 6.06 3.03
N ASN A 393 -17.98 5.36 3.45
CA ASN A 393 -16.66 5.54 2.85
C ASN A 393 -16.05 6.93 3.11
N THR A 394 -15.94 7.31 4.37
CA THR A 394 -15.54 8.66 4.82
C THR A 394 -14.20 9.12 4.26
N HIS A 395 -13.25 8.20 4.05
CA HIS A 395 -11.92 8.45 3.48
C HIS A 395 -11.85 8.28 1.95
N ALA A 396 -13.01 8.18 1.28
CA ALA A 396 -13.14 8.15 -0.18
C ALA A 396 -12.27 7.08 -0.88
N ILE A 397 -12.20 5.86 -0.33
CA ILE A 397 -11.51 4.73 -0.97
C ILE A 397 -12.10 4.48 -2.36
N GLY A 398 -11.26 4.33 -3.40
CA GLY A 398 -11.64 4.26 -4.80
C GLY A 398 -11.73 5.62 -5.50
N ALA A 399 -11.50 6.73 -4.79
CA ALA A 399 -11.37 8.04 -5.43
C ALA A 399 -10.09 8.13 -6.26
N LYS A 400 -10.13 8.93 -7.33
CA LYS A 400 -8.97 9.22 -8.17
C LYS A 400 -8.60 10.69 -8.03
N VAL A 401 -7.34 10.94 -7.68
CA VAL A 401 -6.76 12.28 -7.54
C VAL A 401 -5.87 12.54 -8.73
N ASP A 402 -6.19 13.58 -9.49
CA ASP A 402 -5.36 14.11 -10.58
C ASP A 402 -4.66 15.38 -10.11
N VAL A 403 -3.33 15.41 -10.19
CA VAL A 403 -2.49 16.59 -9.95
C VAL A 403 -1.80 16.98 -11.25
N ARG A 404 -2.07 18.21 -11.73
CA ARG A 404 -1.52 18.71 -12.99
C ARG A 404 -0.44 19.75 -12.74
N ILE A 405 0.72 19.55 -13.35
CA ILE A 405 1.90 20.40 -13.30
C ILE A 405 2.31 20.72 -14.72
N GLY A 406 2.01 21.92 -15.19
CA GLY A 406 2.18 22.26 -16.63
C GLY A 406 1.36 21.35 -17.53
N ASP A 407 2.03 20.65 -18.45
CA ASP A 407 1.38 19.73 -19.39
C ASP A 407 1.29 18.29 -18.88
N ARG A 408 1.81 17.98 -17.69
CA ARG A 408 1.81 16.65 -17.12
C ARG A 408 0.73 16.51 -16.04
N THR A 409 0.00 15.41 -16.08
CA THR A 409 -0.95 15.00 -15.04
C THR A 409 -0.42 13.75 -14.35
N ILE A 410 -0.44 13.75 -13.01
CA ILE A 410 -0.14 12.64 -12.14
C ILE A 410 -1.48 12.14 -11.60
N ARG A 411 -1.77 10.84 -11.71
CA ARG A 411 -2.98 10.23 -11.16
C ARG A 411 -2.63 9.23 -10.08
N ARG A 412 -3.35 9.31 -8.95
CA ARG A 412 -3.34 8.28 -7.89
C ARG A 412 -4.77 7.85 -7.58
N GLU A 413 -4.97 6.57 -7.39
CA GLU A 413 -6.20 6.00 -6.83
C GLU A 413 -6.01 5.83 -5.32
N VAL A 414 -7.02 6.18 -4.52
CA VAL A 414 -7.02 5.92 -3.07
C VAL A 414 -7.42 4.47 -2.84
N THR A 415 -6.46 3.64 -2.46
CA THR A 415 -6.65 2.19 -2.29
C THR A 415 -6.28 1.76 -0.87
N VAL A 416 -6.84 0.63 -0.43
CA VAL A 416 -6.41 -0.10 0.75
C VAL A 416 -5.89 -1.45 0.30
N GLY A 417 -4.67 -1.81 0.71
CA GLY A 417 -4.04 -3.07 0.32
C GLY A 417 -2.85 -2.89 -0.60
N GLY A 418 -2.46 -3.95 -1.30
CA GLY A 418 -1.20 -4.00 -2.01
C GLY A 418 -0.01 -4.17 -1.06
N GLY A 419 1.21 -3.83 -1.53
CA GLY A 419 2.43 -4.03 -0.77
C GLY A 419 2.60 -5.47 -0.30
N HIS A 420 3.23 -5.66 0.85
CA HIS A 420 3.28 -6.92 1.58
C HIS A 420 3.07 -6.65 3.07
N ALA A 421 1.93 -7.13 3.61
CA ALA A 421 1.59 -7.10 5.03
C ALA A 421 1.60 -5.70 5.70
N SER A 422 1.59 -4.62 4.93
CA SER A 422 1.64 -3.24 5.41
C SER A 422 0.54 -2.40 4.78
N GLY A 423 -0.11 -1.56 5.59
CA GLY A 423 -1.14 -0.64 5.15
C GLY A 423 -0.80 0.81 5.48
N ASP A 424 -1.25 1.72 4.63
CA ASP A 424 -1.08 3.16 4.79
C ASP A 424 -2.42 3.88 4.64
N ALA A 425 -2.69 4.83 5.53
CA ALA A 425 -3.77 5.80 5.46
C ALA A 425 -3.28 7.19 5.89
N SER A 426 -2.10 7.55 5.44
CA SER A 426 -1.50 8.87 5.65
C SER A 426 -1.84 9.83 4.51
N TRP A 427 -1.13 10.94 4.44
CA TRP A 427 -1.27 11.94 3.38
C TRP A 427 -0.84 11.36 2.02
N LEU A 428 -1.67 11.55 0.99
CA LEU A 428 -1.27 11.30 -0.40
C LEU A 428 -0.23 12.33 -0.81
N HIS A 429 0.98 11.89 -1.08
CA HIS A 429 2.10 12.76 -1.42
C HIS A 429 2.28 12.88 -2.94
N PHE A 430 2.64 14.10 -3.40
CA PHE A 430 2.93 14.41 -4.80
C PHE A 430 4.15 15.33 -4.87
N GLY A 431 5.23 14.89 -5.50
CA GLY A 431 6.34 15.76 -5.85
C GLY A 431 5.98 16.66 -7.03
N LEU A 432 6.32 17.95 -6.92
CA LEU A 432 5.98 18.96 -7.92
C LEU A 432 7.20 19.50 -8.69
N GLY A 433 8.41 18.99 -8.40
CA GLY A 433 9.64 19.49 -8.99
C GLY A 433 9.87 20.97 -8.66
N THR A 434 9.97 21.82 -9.68
CA THR A 434 10.17 23.26 -9.50
C THR A 434 8.88 24.09 -9.49
N ALA A 435 7.72 23.45 -9.60
CA ALA A 435 6.43 24.16 -9.67
C ALA A 435 6.01 24.66 -8.28
N GLN A 436 5.63 25.93 -8.18
CA GLN A 436 5.16 26.56 -6.95
C GLN A 436 3.65 26.46 -6.76
N THR A 437 2.93 25.98 -7.76
CA THR A 437 1.49 25.72 -7.73
C THR A 437 1.19 24.49 -8.56
N ALA A 438 0.10 23.80 -8.24
CA ALA A 438 -0.46 22.73 -9.04
C ALA A 438 -1.96 22.91 -9.22
N GLU A 439 -2.55 22.25 -10.20
CA GLU A 439 -4.00 22.13 -10.32
C GLU A 439 -4.41 20.73 -9.85
N VAL A 440 -5.39 20.65 -8.96
CA VAL A 440 -5.90 19.40 -8.39
C VAL A 440 -7.34 19.18 -8.82
N ARG A 441 -7.67 17.94 -9.12
CA ARG A 441 -9.02 17.48 -9.41
C ARG A 441 -9.23 16.12 -8.75
N VAL A 442 -10.42 15.90 -8.16
CA VAL A 442 -10.79 14.62 -7.57
C VAL A 442 -12.00 14.06 -8.29
N THR A 443 -11.95 12.77 -8.58
CA THR A 443 -13.09 11.96 -8.99
C THR A 443 -13.50 11.10 -7.80
N PHE A 444 -14.55 11.47 -7.09
CA PHE A 444 -15.07 10.66 -5.99
C PHE A 444 -15.78 9.40 -6.51
N PRO A 445 -15.83 8.31 -5.74
CA PRO A 445 -16.49 7.07 -6.17
C PRO A 445 -17.93 7.29 -6.63
N GLY A 446 -18.24 6.82 -7.84
CA GLY A 446 -19.56 6.94 -8.44
C GLY A 446 -19.90 8.33 -9.00
N GLU A 447 -18.95 9.27 -9.05
CA GLU A 447 -19.17 10.61 -9.59
C GLU A 447 -18.29 10.88 -10.84
N PRO A 448 -18.69 11.84 -11.69
CA PRO A 448 -17.82 12.34 -12.74
C PRO A 448 -16.65 13.13 -12.13
N PRO A 449 -15.55 13.33 -12.90
CA PRO A 449 -14.42 14.16 -12.46
C PRO A 449 -14.87 15.57 -12.05
N GLY A 450 -14.38 16.03 -10.89
CA GLY A 450 -14.62 17.39 -10.39
C GLY A 450 -13.95 18.48 -11.23
N ALA A 451 -14.09 19.72 -10.80
CA ALA A 451 -13.41 20.85 -11.41
C ALA A 451 -11.93 20.91 -11.00
N TRP A 452 -11.07 21.44 -11.89
CA TRP A 452 -9.70 21.76 -11.54
C TRP A 452 -9.63 22.96 -10.61
N THR A 453 -8.86 22.85 -9.53
CA THR A 453 -8.62 23.91 -8.56
C THR A 453 -7.11 24.11 -8.37
N THR A 454 -6.65 25.36 -8.45
CA THR A 454 -5.25 25.68 -8.21
C THR A 454 -4.95 25.70 -6.71
N VAL A 455 -3.86 25.04 -6.31
CA VAL A 455 -3.33 24.98 -4.94
C VAL A 455 -1.86 25.36 -4.91
N ASP A 456 -1.40 25.88 -3.77
CA ASP A 456 0.00 26.22 -3.55
C ASP A 456 0.82 24.98 -3.24
N ALA A 457 2.06 24.94 -3.71
CA ALA A 457 3.05 23.96 -3.32
C ALA A 457 3.46 24.09 -1.83
N ASP A 458 4.20 23.10 -1.33
CA ASP A 458 4.69 22.98 0.04
C ASP A 458 3.57 23.12 1.08
N SER A 459 2.46 22.43 0.81
CA SER A 459 1.22 22.60 1.58
C SER A 459 0.43 21.29 1.69
N PHE A 460 -0.32 21.18 2.78
CA PHE A 460 -1.29 20.14 3.04
C PHE A 460 -2.69 20.66 2.75
N TYR A 461 -3.53 19.85 2.11
CA TYR A 461 -4.93 20.18 1.86
C TYR A 461 -5.84 18.98 2.13
N THR A 462 -7.00 19.29 2.71
CA THR A 462 -8.13 18.35 2.76
C THR A 462 -9.12 18.72 1.66
N ILE A 463 -9.51 17.73 0.85
CA ILE A 463 -10.50 17.89 -0.20
C ILE A 463 -11.76 17.13 0.20
N THR A 464 -12.81 17.87 0.54
CA THR A 464 -14.08 17.30 0.98
C THR A 464 -15.06 17.26 -0.18
N ARG A 465 -15.73 16.11 -0.39
CA ARG A 465 -16.79 15.95 -1.40
C ARG A 465 -17.89 16.99 -1.22
N GLY A 466 -18.21 17.73 -2.28
CA GLY A 466 -19.22 18.78 -2.27
C GLY A 466 -18.75 20.12 -1.72
N ALA A 467 -17.52 20.27 -1.27
CA ALA A 467 -16.95 21.56 -0.92
C ALA A 467 -16.54 22.36 -2.17
N ASP A 468 -16.62 23.67 -2.11
CA ASP A 468 -16.30 24.56 -3.23
C ASP A 468 -14.80 24.62 -3.55
N SER A 469 -13.93 24.32 -2.57
CA SER A 469 -12.48 24.39 -2.72
C SER A 469 -11.75 23.49 -1.71
N PRO A 470 -10.50 23.04 -2.03
CA PRO A 470 -9.61 22.43 -1.05
C PRO A 470 -9.40 23.31 0.17
N MET A 471 -9.44 22.73 1.35
CA MET A 471 -9.14 23.41 2.60
C MET A 471 -7.65 23.21 2.94
N ARG A 472 -6.90 24.30 3.06
CA ARG A 472 -5.52 24.20 3.51
C ARG A 472 -5.48 23.81 4.98
N TRP A 473 -4.68 22.80 5.28
CA TRP A 473 -4.38 22.37 6.64
C TRP A 473 -2.95 22.80 7.00
N THR A 474 -2.75 23.23 8.25
CA THR A 474 -1.45 23.70 8.75
C THR A 474 -1.05 22.86 9.97
N PRO A 475 0.14 22.25 10.00
CA PRO A 475 0.59 21.49 11.17
C PRO A 475 0.59 22.31 12.45
N GLY A 476 -0.11 21.83 13.48
CA GLY A 476 -0.18 22.44 14.81
C GLY A 476 -1.31 23.46 15.02
N ASP A 477 -2.23 23.58 14.06
CA ASP A 477 -3.47 24.39 14.21
C ASP A 477 -4.55 23.65 14.99
#